data_ac65ac337b2f177f1abdca0824622163
#
_entry.id   ac65ac337b2f177f1abdca0824622163
#
_cell.length_a   1.000
_cell.length_b   1.000
_cell.length_c   1.000
_cell.angle_alpha   90.00
_cell.angle_beta   90.00
_cell.angle_gamma   90.00
#
_symmetry.space_group_name_H-M   'P 1'
#
loop_
_entity.id
_entity.type
_entity.pdbx_description
1 polymer ?
#
loop_
_entity_poly.entity_id
_entity_poly.type
_entity_poly.pdbx_seq_one_letter_code
_entity_poly.pdbx_strand_id
1 'polypeptide(L)'
;MMDARCIVNAGEFQKALEKVLKVAPKKCSIPALMEVLVRFDGDACTLTCTDLELWCQASIPAEGGSCAFVLAGSRRLLTACKFLPGELEFSYRKGQPPEHAPTKTDLDGDLWISCGGKEICQRVTAAEEFPELPDVEAEHTYTVQTASLRKRFERIKYALSDDSIRPCNQCVKFFDNRIGAVDGHRLAMNRDEALCVDAPFHIPPGAMRLLPVFEGADCQLLVGKRRAAFDSGDIRIITKLPEGESLDFDAAIPRHYPEGYTVNISDFVGNLQYLEKFISNPSREPIRFNGGVLLLHTKSGDYRSRLDMEDAPRQEIGFRASYMLDGLQQFQAKKLDTVSMQMNTPVSPIILTDQVDTALVLPFYLNRAA
;
A
#
# COMPACT_ATOMS: atom_id res chain seq x y z
N MET A 1 -10.50 -20.06 -39.17
CA MET A 1 -9.56 -21.09 -38.65
C MET A 1 -9.42 -20.82 -37.16
N MET A 2 -9.54 -21.84 -36.32
CA MET A 2 -9.30 -21.67 -34.87
C MET A 2 -7.79 -21.47 -34.68
N ASP A 3 -7.36 -20.31 -34.17
CA ASP A 3 -5.95 -20.04 -34.04
C ASP A 3 -5.36 -20.65 -32.74
N ALA A 4 -6.16 -20.72 -31.66
CA ALA A 4 -5.78 -21.40 -30.42
C ALA A 4 -6.99 -21.88 -29.59
N ARG A 5 -6.82 -23.02 -28.94
CA ARG A 5 -7.73 -23.54 -27.91
C ARG A 5 -6.94 -23.77 -26.64
N CYS A 6 -7.39 -23.21 -25.51
CA CYS A 6 -6.73 -23.28 -24.23
C CYS A 6 -7.74 -23.58 -23.13
N ILE A 7 -7.31 -24.29 -22.09
CA ILE A 7 -8.16 -24.71 -20.97
C ILE A 7 -7.50 -24.29 -19.66
N VAL A 8 -8.30 -23.75 -18.74
CA VAL A 8 -7.88 -23.41 -17.38
C VAL A 8 -8.95 -23.76 -16.36
N ASN A 9 -8.58 -23.96 -15.11
CA ASN A 9 -9.54 -24.07 -14.01
C ASN A 9 -10.26 -22.73 -13.77
N ALA A 10 -11.59 -22.74 -13.75
CA ALA A 10 -12.40 -21.53 -13.60
C ALA A 10 -12.16 -20.79 -12.27
N GLY A 11 -11.99 -21.55 -11.18
CA GLY A 11 -11.73 -20.97 -9.85
C GLY A 11 -10.35 -20.32 -9.75
N GLU A 12 -9.32 -20.93 -10.34
CA GLU A 12 -7.97 -20.36 -10.40
C GLU A 12 -7.92 -19.12 -11.30
N PHE A 13 -8.57 -19.19 -12.47
CA PHE A 13 -8.69 -18.04 -13.36
C PHE A 13 -9.41 -16.87 -12.68
N GLN A 14 -10.53 -17.12 -11.99
CA GLN A 14 -11.26 -16.11 -11.24
C GLN A 14 -10.37 -15.45 -10.18
N LYS A 15 -9.64 -16.22 -9.37
CA LYS A 15 -8.73 -15.71 -8.33
C LYS A 15 -7.60 -14.88 -8.93
N ALA A 16 -6.97 -15.37 -10.00
CA ALA A 16 -5.92 -14.65 -10.70
C ALA A 16 -6.42 -13.31 -11.26
N LEU A 17 -7.58 -13.34 -11.93
CA LEU A 17 -8.23 -12.16 -12.47
C LEU A 17 -8.58 -11.13 -11.38
N GLU A 18 -9.11 -11.58 -10.24
CA GLU A 18 -9.40 -10.71 -9.09
C GLU A 18 -8.13 -10.04 -8.53
N LYS A 19 -7.02 -10.79 -8.46
CA LYS A 19 -5.72 -10.29 -7.97
C LYS A 19 -5.16 -9.19 -8.87
N VAL A 20 -5.08 -9.43 -10.18
CA VAL A 20 -4.47 -8.49 -11.11
C VAL A 20 -5.33 -7.23 -11.34
N LEU A 21 -6.66 -7.37 -11.34
CA LEU A 21 -7.59 -6.24 -11.50
C LEU A 21 -7.53 -5.20 -10.38
N LYS A 22 -6.84 -5.48 -9.27
CA LYS A 22 -6.57 -4.49 -8.21
C LYS A 22 -5.68 -3.35 -8.69
N VAL A 23 -4.87 -3.57 -9.72
CA VAL A 23 -3.99 -2.55 -10.33
C VAL A 23 -4.68 -1.79 -11.45
N ALA A 24 -5.55 -2.46 -12.22
CA ALA A 24 -6.20 -1.85 -13.37
C ALA A 24 -6.99 -0.58 -12.97
N PRO A 25 -6.73 0.59 -13.58
CA PRO A 25 -7.45 1.82 -13.28
C PRO A 25 -8.92 1.69 -13.66
N LYS A 26 -9.80 2.36 -12.91
CA LYS A 26 -11.24 2.38 -13.21
C LYS A 26 -11.60 3.32 -14.36
N LYS A 27 -10.74 4.32 -14.60
CA LYS A 27 -10.85 5.30 -15.68
C LYS A 27 -9.45 5.63 -16.17
N CYS A 28 -9.25 5.54 -17.48
CA CYS A 28 -7.97 5.86 -18.12
C CYS A 28 -8.23 6.35 -19.55
N SER A 29 -7.35 7.21 -20.06
CA SER A 29 -7.34 7.63 -21.47
C SER A 29 -6.88 6.53 -22.42
N ILE A 30 -6.16 5.53 -21.92
CA ILE A 30 -5.71 4.35 -22.66
C ILE A 30 -6.61 3.18 -22.29
N PRO A 31 -7.55 2.76 -23.16
CA PRO A 31 -8.54 1.73 -22.85
C PRO A 31 -7.93 0.38 -22.42
N ALA A 32 -6.81 -0.02 -23.03
CA ALA A 32 -6.13 -1.28 -22.74
C ALA A 32 -5.70 -1.40 -21.25
N LEU A 33 -5.34 -0.29 -20.59
CA LEU A 33 -4.93 -0.30 -19.18
C LEU A 33 -6.09 -0.59 -18.21
N MET A 34 -7.34 -0.38 -18.62
CA MET A 34 -8.52 -0.71 -17.81
C MET A 34 -8.84 -2.21 -17.82
N GLU A 35 -8.17 -2.96 -18.68
CA GLU A 35 -8.41 -4.35 -19.00
C GLU A 35 -7.22 -5.25 -18.63
N VAL A 36 -7.28 -6.52 -18.96
CA VAL A 36 -6.30 -7.54 -18.59
C VAL A 36 -5.64 -8.11 -19.83
N LEU A 37 -4.32 -8.08 -19.91
CA LEU A 37 -3.57 -8.91 -20.85
C LEU A 37 -3.62 -10.36 -20.38
N VAL A 38 -4.11 -11.24 -21.21
CA VAL A 38 -4.11 -12.70 -21.02
C VAL A 38 -3.16 -13.31 -22.05
N ARG A 39 -2.23 -14.14 -21.58
CA ARG A 39 -1.28 -14.86 -22.43
C ARG A 39 -1.30 -16.33 -22.05
N PHE A 40 -1.51 -17.18 -23.02
CA PHE A 40 -1.35 -18.62 -22.93
C PHE A 40 -0.03 -19.02 -23.57
N ASP A 41 0.71 -19.88 -22.90
CA ASP A 41 2.00 -20.39 -23.37
C ASP A 41 2.08 -21.92 -23.07
N GLY A 42 1.22 -22.68 -23.78
CA GLY A 42 1.17 -24.13 -23.62
C GLY A 42 0.58 -24.56 -22.27
N ASP A 43 1.42 -24.66 -21.26
CA ASP A 43 1.10 -25.18 -19.92
C ASP A 43 0.78 -24.10 -18.88
N ALA A 44 0.87 -22.83 -19.26
CA ALA A 44 0.62 -21.69 -18.36
C ALA A 44 -0.30 -20.66 -18.99
N CYS A 45 -1.11 -20.04 -18.14
CA CYS A 45 -1.86 -18.82 -18.45
C CYS A 45 -1.42 -17.70 -17.52
N THR A 46 -0.93 -16.61 -18.08
CA THR A 46 -0.56 -15.42 -17.33
C THR A 46 -1.58 -14.31 -17.56
N LEU A 47 -1.98 -13.64 -16.47
CA LEU A 47 -2.83 -12.47 -16.47
C LEU A 47 -2.02 -11.28 -15.99
N THR A 48 -2.06 -10.15 -16.69
CA THR A 48 -1.29 -8.96 -16.33
C THR A 48 -2.16 -7.71 -16.39
N CYS A 49 -2.06 -6.86 -15.36
CA CYS A 49 -2.62 -5.51 -15.32
C CYS A 49 -1.55 -4.49 -14.93
N THR A 50 -1.74 -3.25 -15.37
CA THR A 50 -0.85 -2.13 -15.03
C THR A 50 -1.56 -0.79 -15.10
N ASP A 51 -1.07 0.16 -14.30
CA ASP A 51 -1.35 1.61 -14.41
C ASP A 51 -0.13 2.41 -14.91
N LEU A 52 0.91 1.71 -15.44
CA LEU A 52 2.23 2.19 -15.90
C LEU A 52 3.23 2.51 -14.79
N GLU A 53 2.80 2.62 -13.55
CA GLU A 53 3.67 2.77 -12.38
C GLU A 53 3.81 1.45 -11.60
N LEU A 54 2.76 0.66 -11.65
CA LEU A 54 2.59 -0.58 -10.91
C LEU A 54 2.07 -1.67 -11.87
N TRP A 55 2.64 -2.86 -11.81
CA TRP A 55 2.24 -4.05 -12.56
C TRP A 55 1.90 -5.17 -11.58
N CYS A 56 0.86 -5.92 -11.90
CA CYS A 56 0.55 -7.17 -11.22
C CYS A 56 0.35 -8.25 -12.26
N GLN A 57 1.11 -9.31 -12.15
CA GLN A 57 1.00 -10.51 -12.98
C GLN A 57 0.67 -11.69 -12.09
N ALA A 58 -0.24 -12.55 -12.54
CA ALA A 58 -0.54 -13.84 -11.93
C ALA A 58 -0.43 -14.94 -12.98
N SER A 59 0.18 -16.05 -12.62
CA SER A 59 0.33 -17.24 -13.46
C SER A 59 -0.48 -18.38 -12.87
N ILE A 60 -1.19 -19.11 -13.73
CA ILE A 60 -1.96 -20.31 -13.36
C ILE A 60 -1.68 -21.42 -14.38
N PRO A 61 -1.84 -22.69 -14.01
CA PRO A 61 -1.74 -23.80 -14.94
C PRO A 61 -2.76 -23.69 -16.08
N ALA A 62 -2.36 -24.06 -17.27
CA ALA A 62 -3.21 -24.12 -18.46
C ALA A 62 -2.87 -25.34 -19.31
N GLU A 63 -3.75 -25.69 -20.23
CA GLU A 63 -3.50 -26.71 -21.24
C GLU A 63 -3.90 -26.17 -22.62
N GLY A 64 -3.14 -26.46 -23.65
CA GLY A 64 -3.53 -26.16 -25.02
C GLY A 64 -2.49 -25.42 -25.85
N GLY A 65 -2.94 -24.50 -26.68
CA GLY A 65 -2.11 -23.71 -27.59
C GLY A 65 -1.52 -22.45 -26.94
N SER A 66 -0.81 -21.67 -27.77
CA SER A 66 -0.26 -20.38 -27.37
C SER A 66 -1.03 -19.25 -28.05
N CYS A 67 -1.48 -18.28 -27.30
CA CYS A 67 -2.09 -17.04 -27.81
C CYS A 67 -2.01 -15.92 -26.76
N ALA A 68 -2.17 -14.68 -27.22
CA ALA A 68 -2.20 -13.53 -26.32
C ALA A 68 -3.19 -12.49 -26.83
N PHE A 69 -3.93 -11.87 -25.92
CA PHE A 69 -4.93 -10.86 -26.22
C PHE A 69 -5.23 -10.00 -24.99
N VAL A 70 -5.74 -8.80 -25.19
CA VAL A 70 -6.30 -7.97 -24.13
C VAL A 70 -7.79 -8.24 -24.02
N LEU A 71 -8.21 -8.71 -22.85
CA LEU A 71 -9.56 -9.16 -22.55
C LEU A 71 -10.46 -7.96 -22.21
N ALA A 72 -11.26 -7.48 -23.16
CA ALA A 72 -12.20 -6.40 -22.93
C ALA A 72 -13.32 -6.84 -21.96
N GLY A 73 -13.74 -5.94 -21.08
CA GLY A 73 -14.81 -6.23 -20.11
C GLY A 73 -14.42 -7.22 -19.00
N SER A 74 -13.15 -7.33 -18.69
CA SER A 74 -12.56 -8.24 -17.70
C SER A 74 -13.23 -8.18 -16.32
N ARG A 75 -13.70 -6.99 -15.87
CA ARG A 75 -14.45 -6.85 -14.61
C ARG A 75 -15.83 -7.52 -14.65
N ARG A 76 -16.49 -7.54 -15.84
CA ARG A 76 -17.76 -8.25 -16.02
C ARG A 76 -17.53 -9.75 -16.03
N LEU A 77 -16.46 -10.19 -16.72
CA LEU A 77 -16.08 -11.60 -16.74
C LEU A 77 -15.76 -12.09 -15.33
N LEU A 78 -15.03 -11.32 -14.51
CA LEU A 78 -14.78 -11.66 -13.10
C LEU A 78 -16.09 -11.96 -12.35
N THR A 79 -17.12 -11.14 -12.58
CA THR A 79 -18.43 -11.37 -11.95
C THR A 79 -19.10 -12.61 -12.50
N ALA A 80 -18.99 -12.88 -13.81
CA ALA A 80 -19.57 -14.05 -14.46
C ALA A 80 -18.88 -15.37 -14.07
N CYS A 81 -17.56 -15.36 -13.79
CA CYS A 81 -16.79 -16.53 -13.37
C CYS A 81 -17.39 -17.24 -12.14
N LYS A 82 -18.06 -16.51 -11.24
CA LYS A 82 -18.78 -17.09 -10.09
C LYS A 82 -19.85 -18.12 -10.48
N PHE A 83 -20.33 -18.08 -11.71
CA PHE A 83 -21.36 -18.95 -12.25
C PHE A 83 -20.83 -19.98 -13.26
N LEU A 84 -19.50 -20.08 -13.40
CA LEU A 84 -18.80 -20.96 -14.34
C LEU A 84 -17.95 -21.98 -13.57
N PRO A 85 -18.52 -23.07 -13.06
CA PRO A 85 -17.78 -24.09 -12.33
C PRO A 85 -17.01 -25.02 -13.27
N GLY A 86 -15.83 -25.49 -12.85
CA GLY A 86 -15.04 -26.49 -13.58
C GLY A 86 -13.97 -25.89 -14.47
N GLU A 87 -13.93 -26.27 -15.71
CA GLU A 87 -12.93 -25.83 -16.70
C GLU A 87 -13.50 -24.74 -17.61
N LEU A 88 -12.70 -23.71 -17.85
CA LEU A 88 -12.96 -22.71 -18.88
C LEU A 88 -12.17 -23.08 -20.12
N GLU A 89 -12.87 -23.25 -21.21
CA GLU A 89 -12.27 -23.43 -22.53
C GLU A 89 -12.29 -22.11 -23.28
N PHE A 90 -11.11 -21.63 -23.64
CA PHE A 90 -10.88 -20.43 -24.43
C PHE A 90 -10.63 -20.82 -25.89
N SER A 91 -11.43 -20.30 -26.80
CA SER A 91 -11.25 -20.44 -28.24
C SER A 91 -11.05 -19.07 -28.85
N TYR A 92 -9.82 -18.74 -29.19
CA TYR A 92 -9.46 -17.48 -29.79
C TYR A 92 -9.44 -17.59 -31.32
N ARG A 93 -10.08 -16.62 -32.00
CA ARG A 93 -10.04 -16.49 -33.47
C ARG A 93 -9.58 -15.09 -33.80
N LYS A 94 -8.43 -14.96 -34.43
CA LYS A 94 -8.01 -13.72 -35.05
C LYS A 94 -8.97 -13.32 -36.15
N GLY A 95 -9.67 -12.19 -36.01
CA GLY A 95 -10.75 -11.79 -36.91
C GLY A 95 -10.32 -10.67 -37.83
N GLN A 96 -10.95 -10.58 -39.02
CA GLN A 96 -11.01 -9.32 -39.74
C GLN A 96 -12.10 -8.45 -39.09
N PRO A 97 -11.86 -7.15 -38.81
CA PRO A 97 -12.89 -6.27 -38.26
C PRO A 97 -14.10 -6.27 -39.23
N PRO A 98 -15.34 -6.36 -38.70
CA PRO A 98 -16.54 -6.34 -39.55
C PRO A 98 -16.56 -5.03 -40.34
N GLU A 99 -16.90 -5.13 -41.63
CA GLU A 99 -16.94 -4.02 -42.62
C GLU A 99 -17.77 -2.79 -42.19
N HIS A 100 -18.59 -2.93 -41.15
CA HIS A 100 -19.54 -1.93 -40.64
C HIS A 100 -19.39 -1.64 -39.14
N ALA A 101 -18.18 -1.79 -38.55
CA ALA A 101 -17.98 -1.34 -37.19
C ALA A 101 -18.09 0.19 -37.10
N PRO A 102 -19.00 0.76 -36.29
CA PRO A 102 -19.25 2.22 -36.25
C PRO A 102 -18.12 3.05 -35.66
N THR A 103 -17.08 2.45 -35.18
CA THR A 103 -15.82 3.08 -34.75
C THR A 103 -14.67 2.14 -35.11
N LYS A 104 -13.56 2.69 -35.59
CA LYS A 104 -12.26 2.01 -35.65
C LYS A 104 -11.81 1.71 -34.20
N THR A 105 -12.43 0.74 -33.55
CA THR A 105 -11.88 0.12 -32.37
C THR A 105 -10.92 -0.94 -32.87
N ASP A 106 -9.68 -0.90 -32.45
CA ASP A 106 -8.61 -1.84 -32.78
C ASP A 106 -8.88 -3.23 -32.13
N LEU A 107 -10.02 -3.82 -32.48
CA LEU A 107 -10.44 -5.16 -32.01
C LEU A 107 -9.82 -6.19 -32.94
N ASP A 108 -8.93 -7.03 -32.40
CA ASP A 108 -8.10 -7.97 -33.15
C ASP A 108 -8.79 -9.33 -33.41
N GLY A 109 -9.85 -9.65 -32.68
CA GLY A 109 -10.55 -10.92 -32.85
C GLY A 109 -11.70 -11.17 -31.89
N ASP A 110 -12.31 -12.34 -32.03
CA ASP A 110 -13.34 -12.83 -31.13
C ASP A 110 -12.79 -13.94 -30.22
N LEU A 111 -13.14 -13.85 -28.96
CA LEU A 111 -12.83 -14.83 -27.94
C LEU A 111 -14.11 -15.51 -27.49
N TRP A 112 -14.15 -16.82 -27.61
CA TRP A 112 -15.21 -17.66 -27.06
C TRP A 112 -14.71 -18.29 -25.77
N ILE A 113 -15.50 -18.17 -24.72
CA ILE A 113 -15.24 -18.81 -23.43
C ILE A 113 -16.41 -19.71 -23.15
N SER A 114 -16.18 -21.02 -23.06
CA SER A 114 -17.22 -21.99 -22.77
C SER A 114 -16.96 -22.73 -21.46
N CYS A 115 -18.04 -23.06 -20.75
CA CYS A 115 -18.02 -23.81 -19.50
C CYS A 115 -19.39 -24.42 -19.21
N GLY A 116 -19.49 -25.74 -19.13
CA GLY A 116 -20.69 -26.44 -18.67
C GLY A 116 -21.98 -26.06 -19.45
N GLY A 117 -21.91 -25.91 -20.77
CA GLY A 117 -23.01 -25.52 -21.63
C GLY A 117 -23.34 -24.03 -21.64
N LYS A 118 -22.52 -23.19 -20.99
CA LYS A 118 -22.59 -21.73 -21.08
C LYS A 118 -21.49 -21.23 -22.00
N GLU A 119 -21.82 -20.21 -22.79
CA GLU A 119 -20.87 -19.59 -23.72
C GLU A 119 -20.88 -18.08 -23.57
N ILE A 120 -19.72 -17.50 -23.66
CA ILE A 120 -19.49 -16.05 -23.69
C ILE A 120 -18.68 -15.77 -24.95
N CYS A 121 -19.22 -14.95 -25.84
CA CYS A 121 -18.49 -14.40 -26.96
C CYS A 121 -18.07 -12.96 -26.60
N GLN A 122 -16.81 -12.69 -26.65
CA GLN A 122 -16.25 -11.42 -26.23
C GLN A 122 -15.21 -10.93 -27.24
N ARG A 123 -15.22 -9.65 -27.56
CA ARG A 123 -14.18 -9.06 -28.40
C ARG A 123 -12.92 -8.83 -27.59
N VAL A 124 -11.80 -8.94 -28.25
CA VAL A 124 -10.45 -8.73 -27.67
C VAL A 124 -9.66 -7.77 -28.55
N THR A 125 -8.73 -7.09 -27.93
CA THR A 125 -7.72 -6.26 -28.62
C THR A 125 -6.40 -7.03 -28.72
N ALA A 126 -5.54 -6.61 -29.65
CA ALA A 126 -4.23 -7.20 -29.85
C ALA A 126 -3.38 -7.07 -28.58
N ALA A 127 -2.59 -8.10 -28.27
CA ALA A 127 -1.71 -8.09 -27.10
C ALA A 127 -0.64 -6.97 -27.17
N GLU A 128 -0.27 -6.58 -28.39
CA GLU A 128 0.70 -5.52 -28.69
C GLU A 128 0.22 -4.12 -28.23
N GLU A 129 -1.09 -3.93 -28.06
CA GLU A 129 -1.68 -2.70 -27.53
C GLU A 129 -1.47 -2.56 -26.02
N PHE A 130 -1.07 -3.64 -25.34
CA PHE A 130 -0.81 -3.62 -23.91
C PHE A 130 0.68 -3.36 -23.63
N PRO A 131 1.01 -2.51 -22.64
CA PRO A 131 2.39 -2.22 -22.29
C PRO A 131 3.15 -3.48 -21.88
N GLU A 132 4.38 -3.61 -22.37
CA GLU A 132 5.26 -4.71 -21.98
C GLU A 132 5.53 -4.74 -20.49
N LEU A 133 5.62 -5.95 -19.92
CA LEU A 133 6.02 -6.14 -18.54
C LEU A 133 7.50 -5.76 -18.42
N PRO A 134 7.85 -4.79 -17.57
CA PRO A 134 9.22 -4.36 -17.44
C PRO A 134 10.06 -5.37 -16.67
N ASP A 135 11.32 -5.52 -17.06
CA ASP A 135 12.30 -6.27 -16.28
C ASP A 135 12.77 -5.50 -15.05
N VAL A 136 13.17 -6.26 -14.03
CA VAL A 136 13.82 -5.76 -12.83
C VAL A 136 15.24 -6.33 -12.78
N GLU A 137 16.21 -5.51 -13.16
CA GLU A 137 17.64 -5.82 -12.96
C GLU A 137 17.95 -5.70 -11.47
N ALA A 138 17.81 -6.80 -10.74
CA ALA A 138 17.96 -6.82 -9.29
C ALA A 138 19.44 -6.63 -8.90
N GLU A 139 19.72 -5.57 -8.12
CA GLU A 139 21.01 -5.37 -7.44
C GLU A 139 21.01 -6.07 -6.06
N HIS A 140 19.82 -6.14 -5.44
CA HIS A 140 19.63 -6.80 -4.15
C HIS A 140 18.39 -7.70 -4.20
N THR A 141 18.44 -8.76 -3.42
CA THR A 141 17.32 -9.72 -3.29
C THR A 141 17.14 -10.08 -1.83
N TYR A 142 15.92 -9.91 -1.33
CA TYR A 142 15.56 -10.20 0.06
C TYR A 142 14.37 -11.14 0.12
N THR A 143 14.38 -12.08 1.06
CA THR A 143 13.18 -12.87 1.37
C THR A 143 12.31 -12.09 2.35
N VAL A 144 11.04 -11.90 2.03
CA VAL A 144 10.10 -11.15 2.87
C VAL A 144 8.85 -11.96 3.19
N GLN A 145 8.43 -11.91 4.44
CA GLN A 145 7.16 -12.48 4.90
C GLN A 145 6.05 -11.48 4.64
N THR A 146 5.27 -11.70 3.59
CA THR A 146 4.27 -10.72 3.11
C THR A 146 3.23 -10.36 4.16
N ALA A 147 2.79 -11.33 4.98
CA ALA A 147 1.83 -11.10 6.05
C ALA A 147 2.39 -10.18 7.17
N SER A 148 3.66 -10.38 7.55
CA SER A 148 4.35 -9.54 8.53
C SER A 148 4.57 -8.14 7.98
N LEU A 149 5.12 -8.03 6.78
CA LEU A 149 5.37 -6.76 6.11
C LEU A 149 4.09 -5.93 5.94
N ARG A 150 2.97 -6.57 5.56
CA ARG A 150 1.67 -5.93 5.49
C ARG A 150 1.24 -5.34 6.84
N LYS A 151 1.31 -6.12 7.92
CA LYS A 151 0.94 -5.65 9.27
C LYS A 151 1.76 -4.43 9.70
N ARG A 152 3.05 -4.41 9.37
CA ARG A 152 3.93 -3.28 9.66
C ARG A 152 3.57 -2.06 8.81
N PHE A 153 3.34 -2.26 7.51
CA PHE A 153 2.90 -1.18 6.63
C PHE A 153 1.60 -0.54 7.12
N GLU A 154 0.59 -1.33 7.51
CA GLU A 154 -0.68 -0.81 8.03
C GLU A 154 -0.47 0.11 9.26
N ARG A 155 0.55 -0.16 10.09
CA ARG A 155 0.83 0.63 11.28
C ARG A 155 1.57 1.93 10.99
N ILE A 156 2.36 2.01 9.91
CA ILE A 156 3.16 3.21 9.60
C ILE A 156 2.57 4.08 8.49
N LYS A 157 1.64 3.56 7.67
CA LYS A 157 1.13 4.23 6.46
C LYS A 157 0.52 5.61 6.72
N TYR A 158 0.07 5.89 7.96
CA TYR A 158 -0.47 7.18 8.35
C TYR A 158 0.56 8.31 8.28
N ALA A 159 1.85 7.98 8.36
CA ALA A 159 2.94 8.93 8.29
C ALA A 159 3.51 9.11 6.88
N LEU A 160 2.90 8.52 5.84
CA LEU A 160 3.27 8.81 4.46
C LEU A 160 2.83 10.22 4.08
N SER A 161 3.67 10.92 3.36
CA SER A 161 3.37 12.28 2.87
C SER A 161 2.41 12.24 1.69
N ASP A 162 1.49 13.22 1.64
CA ASP A 162 0.70 13.50 0.44
C ASP A 162 1.38 14.54 -0.47
N ASP A 163 2.52 15.12 -0.03
CA ASP A 163 3.25 16.15 -0.76
C ASP A 163 4.13 15.54 -1.85
N SER A 164 3.92 15.96 -3.09
CA SER A 164 4.67 15.52 -4.26
C SER A 164 6.06 16.16 -4.42
N ILE A 165 6.40 17.17 -3.62
CA ILE A 165 7.70 17.87 -3.68
C ILE A 165 8.85 16.91 -3.33
N ARG A 166 8.59 15.96 -2.43
CA ARG A 166 9.56 14.93 -2.03
C ARG A 166 8.98 13.54 -2.25
N PRO A 167 9.12 12.96 -3.45
CA PRO A 167 8.53 11.66 -3.79
C PRO A 167 8.92 10.52 -2.83
N CYS A 168 10.15 10.54 -2.30
CA CYS A 168 10.60 9.55 -1.32
C CYS A 168 9.77 9.56 -0.03
N ASN A 169 9.25 10.72 0.41
CA ASN A 169 8.40 10.81 1.60
C ASN A 169 6.99 10.24 1.38
N GLN A 170 6.56 10.09 0.12
CA GLN A 170 5.32 9.41 -0.23
C GLN A 170 5.45 7.88 -0.18
N CYS A 171 6.68 7.37 0.00
CA CYS A 171 7.01 5.95 -0.07
C CYS A 171 7.44 5.39 1.28
N VAL A 172 7.34 4.09 1.43
CA VAL A 172 7.86 3.37 2.59
C VAL A 172 9.37 3.23 2.42
N LYS A 173 10.14 3.71 3.37
CA LYS A 173 11.59 3.52 3.45
C LYS A 173 11.90 2.16 4.07
N PHE A 174 12.77 1.41 3.43
CA PHE A 174 13.39 0.19 3.95
C PHE A 174 14.85 0.51 4.27
N PHE A 175 15.32 0.15 5.46
CA PHE A 175 16.69 0.41 5.90
C PHE A 175 17.05 -0.50 7.07
N ASP A 176 18.22 -1.12 7.04
CA ASP A 176 18.64 -2.15 8.00
C ASP A 176 17.56 -3.22 8.22
N ASN A 177 17.08 -3.38 9.46
CA ASN A 177 15.95 -4.25 9.80
C ASN A 177 14.66 -3.46 10.08
N ARG A 178 14.46 -2.33 9.41
CA ARG A 178 13.36 -1.39 9.69
C ARG A 178 12.61 -0.99 8.43
N ILE A 179 11.33 -0.66 8.60
CA ILE A 179 10.56 0.09 7.64
C ILE A 179 10.00 1.36 8.29
N GLY A 180 9.88 2.42 7.54
CA GLY A 180 9.40 3.69 8.06
C GLY A 180 8.70 4.55 7.03
N ALA A 181 7.97 5.55 7.54
CA ALA A 181 7.27 6.58 6.78
C ALA A 181 7.41 7.94 7.47
N VAL A 182 7.39 9.04 6.70
CA VAL A 182 7.53 10.40 7.20
C VAL A 182 6.77 11.39 6.31
N ASP A 183 6.10 12.38 6.93
CA ASP A 183 5.39 13.45 6.21
C ASP A 183 5.93 14.87 6.52
N GLY A 184 7.04 14.98 7.25
CA GLY A 184 7.64 16.25 7.67
C GLY A 184 7.08 16.80 8.98
N HIS A 185 6.01 16.23 9.55
CA HIS A 185 5.44 16.58 10.85
C HIS A 185 5.44 15.40 11.83
N ARG A 186 5.49 14.20 11.31
CA ARG A 186 5.51 12.96 12.07
C ARG A 186 6.31 11.91 11.31
N LEU A 187 6.80 10.92 12.05
CA LEU A 187 7.54 9.80 11.54
C LEU A 187 7.04 8.54 12.25
N ALA A 188 6.91 7.47 11.51
CA ALA A 188 6.63 6.14 12.05
C ALA A 188 7.68 5.16 11.57
N MET A 189 8.16 4.30 12.47
CA MET A 189 9.18 3.30 12.17
C MET A 189 8.85 2.00 12.90
N ASN A 190 8.89 0.89 12.17
CA ASN A 190 8.76 -0.44 12.74
C ASN A 190 10.01 -1.27 12.45
N ARG A 191 10.44 -2.03 13.45
CA ARG A 191 11.54 -2.98 13.32
C ARG A 191 11.01 -4.35 12.93
N ASP A 192 11.74 -5.03 12.05
CA ASP A 192 11.49 -6.41 11.65
C ASP A 192 12.80 -7.20 11.66
N GLU A 193 12.96 -8.09 12.63
CA GLU A 193 14.19 -8.88 12.78
C GLU A 193 14.38 -9.88 11.62
N ALA A 194 13.30 -10.26 10.94
CA ALA A 194 13.36 -11.11 9.75
C ALA A 194 13.76 -10.33 8.47
N LEU A 195 13.69 -8.99 8.51
CA LEU A 195 14.08 -8.12 7.42
C LEU A 195 15.47 -7.56 7.71
N CYS A 196 16.44 -7.81 6.82
CA CYS A 196 17.74 -7.17 6.89
C CYS A 196 18.12 -6.71 5.48
N VAL A 197 18.12 -5.40 5.28
CA VAL A 197 18.51 -4.80 4.00
C VAL A 197 19.88 -4.12 4.15
N ASP A 198 20.75 -4.36 3.20
CA ASP A 198 22.13 -3.87 3.17
C ASP A 198 22.27 -2.47 2.57
N ALA A 199 21.24 -2.01 1.86
CA ALA A 199 21.15 -0.64 1.34
C ALA A 199 19.72 -0.09 1.48
N PRO A 200 19.54 1.19 1.83
CA PRO A 200 18.21 1.78 1.95
C PRO A 200 17.55 2.00 0.59
N PHE A 201 16.27 1.72 0.51
CA PHE A 201 15.44 1.98 -0.67
C PHE A 201 14.01 2.35 -0.28
N HIS A 202 13.20 2.76 -1.28
CA HIS A 202 11.83 3.22 -1.07
C HIS A 202 10.86 2.45 -1.95
N ILE A 203 9.79 1.92 -1.35
CA ILE A 203 8.71 1.24 -2.06
C ILE A 203 7.45 2.10 -2.03
N PRO A 204 6.86 2.42 -3.19
CA PRO A 204 5.57 3.12 -3.26
C PRO A 204 4.46 2.39 -2.53
N PRO A 205 3.54 3.12 -1.85
CA PRO A 205 2.47 2.52 -1.07
C PRO A 205 1.49 1.69 -1.92
N GLY A 206 1.42 1.93 -3.23
CA GLY A 206 0.64 1.13 -4.17
C GLY A 206 1.05 -0.35 -4.13
N ALA A 207 2.36 -0.64 -4.22
CA ALA A 207 2.89 -1.99 -4.14
C ALA A 207 2.64 -2.62 -2.77
N MET A 208 2.83 -1.85 -1.69
CA MET A 208 2.58 -2.33 -0.32
C MET A 208 1.11 -2.69 -0.08
N ARG A 209 0.17 -1.95 -0.67
CA ARG A 209 -1.28 -2.24 -0.60
C ARG A 209 -1.66 -3.52 -1.34
N LEU A 210 -0.86 -3.97 -2.28
CA LEU A 210 -1.09 -5.21 -3.03
C LEU A 210 -0.57 -6.47 -2.33
N LEU A 211 0.25 -6.37 -1.28
CA LEU A 211 0.77 -7.54 -0.56
C LEU A 211 -0.28 -8.62 -0.21
N PRO A 212 -1.57 -8.27 0.05
CA PRO A 212 -2.61 -9.29 0.27
C PRO A 212 -2.82 -10.28 -0.88
N VAL A 213 -2.38 -9.97 -2.11
CA VAL A 213 -2.55 -10.89 -3.26
C VAL A 213 -1.71 -12.17 -3.11
N PHE A 214 -0.64 -12.11 -2.31
CA PHE A 214 0.20 -13.26 -1.98
C PHE A 214 -0.43 -14.22 -0.95
N GLU A 215 -1.56 -13.86 -0.35
CA GLU A 215 -2.32 -14.69 0.62
C GLU A 215 -1.47 -15.12 1.83
N GLY A 216 -0.43 -14.35 2.16
CA GLY A 216 0.48 -14.59 3.29
C GLY A 216 1.70 -15.44 2.95
N ALA A 217 1.84 -15.90 1.71
CA ALA A 217 3.05 -16.59 1.26
C ALA A 217 4.28 -15.66 1.33
N ASP A 218 5.43 -16.25 1.59
CA ASP A 218 6.70 -15.54 1.47
C ASP A 218 7.00 -15.25 0.00
N CYS A 219 7.72 -14.17 -0.25
CA CYS A 219 8.15 -13.81 -1.59
C CYS A 219 9.57 -13.26 -1.60
N GLN A 220 10.17 -13.23 -2.78
CA GLN A 220 11.43 -12.54 -3.02
C GLN A 220 11.12 -11.06 -3.32
N LEU A 221 11.78 -10.16 -2.62
CA LEU A 221 11.81 -8.74 -2.93
C LEU A 221 13.08 -8.45 -3.72
N LEU A 222 12.92 -8.26 -5.01
CA LEU A 222 13.96 -7.89 -5.96
C LEU A 222 14.05 -6.38 -6.04
N VAL A 223 15.21 -5.79 -5.77
CA VAL A 223 15.41 -4.34 -5.78
C VAL A 223 16.50 -3.97 -6.78
N GLY A 224 16.14 -3.22 -7.78
CA GLY A 224 17.06 -2.64 -8.76
C GLY A 224 17.09 -1.11 -8.65
N LYS A 225 17.78 -0.44 -9.58
CA LYS A 225 17.95 1.03 -9.56
C LYS A 225 16.65 1.82 -9.74
N ARG A 226 15.77 1.35 -10.62
CA ARG A 226 14.55 2.09 -11.02
C ARG A 226 13.27 1.38 -10.67
N ARG A 227 13.34 0.10 -10.36
CA ARG A 227 12.18 -0.76 -10.11
C ARG A 227 12.47 -1.76 -9.02
N ALA A 228 11.41 -2.18 -8.36
CA ALA A 228 11.44 -3.33 -7.48
C ALA A 228 10.31 -4.30 -7.83
N ALA A 229 10.48 -5.57 -7.46
CA ALA A 229 9.44 -6.58 -7.62
C ALA A 229 9.30 -7.41 -6.35
N PHE A 230 8.05 -7.72 -5.99
CA PHE A 230 7.70 -8.81 -5.10
C PHE A 230 7.31 -10.01 -5.96
N ASP A 231 7.96 -11.14 -5.78
CA ASP A 231 7.83 -12.32 -6.62
C ASP A 231 7.73 -13.60 -5.79
N SER A 232 6.64 -14.35 -5.95
CA SER A 232 6.43 -15.66 -5.33
C SER A 232 6.49 -16.82 -6.35
N GLY A 233 6.85 -16.53 -7.60
CA GLY A 233 6.76 -17.46 -8.72
C GLY A 233 5.42 -17.35 -9.44
N ASP A 234 4.31 -17.58 -8.75
CA ASP A 234 2.96 -17.50 -9.35
C ASP A 234 2.42 -16.07 -9.42
N ILE A 235 2.89 -15.18 -8.55
CA ILE A 235 2.44 -13.79 -8.49
C ILE A 235 3.66 -12.87 -8.47
N ARG A 236 3.63 -11.87 -9.35
CA ARG A 236 4.67 -10.86 -9.45
C ARG A 236 4.06 -9.47 -9.44
N ILE A 237 4.52 -8.63 -8.51
CA ILE A 237 4.19 -7.20 -8.46
C ILE A 237 5.45 -6.43 -8.78
N ILE A 238 5.42 -5.55 -9.80
CA ILE A 238 6.54 -4.69 -10.16
C ILE A 238 6.11 -3.25 -9.95
N THR A 239 6.97 -2.45 -9.32
CA THR A 239 6.73 -1.03 -9.08
C THR A 239 7.94 -0.20 -9.49
N LYS A 240 7.70 1.01 -9.99
CA LYS A 240 8.75 2.00 -10.13
C LYS A 240 9.20 2.49 -8.76
N LEU A 241 10.48 2.78 -8.61
CA LEU A 241 11.03 3.39 -7.41
C LEU A 241 11.07 4.92 -7.57
N PRO A 242 10.87 5.70 -6.49
CA PRO A 242 10.99 7.14 -6.54
C PRO A 242 12.46 7.55 -6.73
N GLU A 243 12.67 8.67 -7.39
CA GLU A 243 13.98 9.30 -7.47
C GLU A 243 14.12 10.36 -6.37
N GLY A 244 15.33 10.55 -5.86
CA GLY A 244 15.66 11.58 -4.88
C GLY A 244 16.22 11.05 -3.57
N GLU A 245 16.57 11.98 -2.70
CA GLU A 245 17.11 11.68 -1.37
C GLU A 245 16.00 11.51 -0.35
N SER A 246 16.22 10.59 0.58
CA SER A 246 15.34 10.37 1.71
C SER A 246 15.86 11.01 2.98
N LEU A 247 14.93 11.33 3.89
CA LEU A 247 15.29 11.74 5.23
C LEU A 247 16.11 10.64 5.94
N ASP A 248 17.16 11.04 6.64
CA ASP A 248 17.83 10.18 7.60
C ASP A 248 16.97 10.09 8.87
N PHE A 249 16.36 8.92 9.10
CA PHE A 249 15.45 8.69 10.22
C PHE A 249 16.22 8.68 11.54
N ASP A 250 17.46 8.17 11.56
CA ASP A 250 18.27 8.12 12.76
C ASP A 250 18.77 9.51 13.17
N ALA A 251 18.99 10.40 12.19
CA ALA A 251 19.29 11.81 12.48
C ALA A 251 18.05 12.60 12.94
N ALA A 252 16.84 12.21 12.50
CA ALA A 252 15.61 12.88 12.88
C ALA A 252 15.13 12.51 14.31
N ILE A 253 15.53 11.34 14.81
CA ILE A 253 15.17 10.86 16.15
C ILE A 253 16.28 11.28 17.13
N PRO A 254 15.99 12.13 18.11
CA PRO A 254 16.98 12.50 19.13
C PRO A 254 17.52 11.29 19.90
N ARG A 255 18.83 11.25 20.09
CA ARG A 255 19.51 10.10 20.72
C ARG A 255 19.36 10.06 22.25
N HIS A 256 19.05 11.20 22.86
CA HIS A 256 18.91 11.33 24.31
C HIS A 256 17.62 12.07 24.67
N TYR A 257 16.82 11.42 25.47
CA TYR A 257 15.68 12.00 26.16
C TYR A 257 15.95 11.87 27.68
N PRO A 258 16.06 12.98 28.42
CA PRO A 258 16.33 12.93 29.86
C PRO A 258 15.15 12.37 30.65
N GLU A 259 13.93 12.44 30.08
CA GLU A 259 12.71 12.05 30.77
C GLU A 259 11.86 11.17 29.84
N GLY A 260 11.43 10.03 30.36
CA GLY A 260 10.48 9.12 29.73
C GLY A 260 9.30 8.84 30.67
N TYR A 261 8.09 8.93 30.15
CA TYR A 261 6.85 8.73 30.89
C TYR A 261 6.13 7.51 30.34
N THR A 262 5.57 6.68 31.22
CA THR A 262 4.68 5.60 30.82
C THR A 262 3.26 6.12 30.70
N VAL A 263 2.64 5.95 29.55
CA VAL A 263 1.26 6.38 29.28
C VAL A 263 0.38 5.18 28.95
N ASN A 264 -0.84 5.16 29.49
CA ASN A 264 -1.86 4.20 29.10
C ASN A 264 -2.42 4.60 27.73
N ILE A 265 -2.34 3.70 26.73
CA ILE A 265 -2.72 3.98 25.35
C ILE A 265 -4.22 4.25 25.24
N SER A 266 -5.04 3.39 25.85
CA SER A 266 -6.50 3.51 25.75
C SER A 266 -7.02 4.78 26.44
N ASP A 267 -6.45 5.15 27.57
CA ASP A 267 -6.79 6.39 28.28
C ASP A 267 -6.38 7.61 27.45
N PHE A 268 -5.17 7.64 26.91
CA PHE A 268 -4.71 8.76 26.10
C PHE A 268 -5.53 8.92 24.80
N VAL A 269 -5.77 7.81 24.08
CA VAL A 269 -6.60 7.80 22.87
C VAL A 269 -8.01 8.31 23.19
N GLY A 270 -8.66 7.81 24.25
CA GLY A 270 -10.00 8.23 24.64
C GLY A 270 -10.10 9.74 24.96
N ASN A 271 -9.13 10.25 25.71
CA ASN A 271 -9.05 11.68 26.06
C ASN A 271 -8.79 12.56 24.83
N LEU A 272 -7.93 12.15 23.91
CA LEU A 272 -7.68 12.89 22.65
C LEU A 272 -8.89 12.87 21.73
N GLN A 273 -9.56 11.73 21.58
CA GLN A 273 -10.77 11.59 20.77
C GLN A 273 -11.90 12.46 21.32
N TYR A 274 -12.02 12.60 22.64
CA TYR A 274 -12.95 13.52 23.28
C TYR A 274 -12.65 14.98 22.90
N LEU A 275 -11.40 15.43 23.06
CA LEU A 275 -11.00 16.81 22.75
C LEU A 275 -11.07 17.11 21.25
N GLU A 276 -10.79 16.13 20.39
CA GLU A 276 -10.86 16.28 18.94
C GLU A 276 -12.25 16.71 18.45
N LYS A 277 -13.34 16.35 19.16
CA LYS A 277 -14.72 16.75 18.83
C LYS A 277 -14.95 18.26 18.88
N PHE A 278 -14.10 19.00 19.60
CA PHE A 278 -14.19 20.44 19.77
C PHE A 278 -13.20 21.21 18.87
N ILE A 279 -12.30 20.52 18.18
CA ILE A 279 -11.34 21.14 17.25
C ILE A 279 -12.07 21.55 15.97
N SER A 280 -12.10 22.86 15.70
CA SER A 280 -12.64 23.41 14.45
C SER A 280 -11.54 23.66 13.42
N ASN A 281 -10.33 24.00 13.87
CA ASN A 281 -9.19 24.27 13.01
C ASN A 281 -7.91 23.60 13.55
N PRO A 282 -7.60 22.37 13.07
CA PRO A 282 -6.43 21.61 13.54
C PRO A 282 -5.08 22.33 13.39
N SER A 283 -4.99 23.29 12.46
CA SER A 283 -3.76 24.06 12.22
C SER A 283 -3.58 25.23 13.17
N ARG A 284 -4.57 25.55 14.01
CA ARG A 284 -4.53 26.69 14.94
C ARG A 284 -4.93 26.33 16.36
N GLU A 285 -5.47 25.15 16.57
CA GLU A 285 -6.01 24.67 17.85
C GLU A 285 -5.25 23.42 18.30
N PRO A 286 -3.99 23.58 18.76
CA PRO A 286 -3.20 22.46 19.29
C PRO A 286 -3.73 22.01 20.64
N ILE A 287 -3.52 20.74 20.94
CA ILE A 287 -3.61 20.25 22.33
C ILE A 287 -2.35 20.71 23.06
N ARG A 288 -2.54 21.33 24.22
CA ARG A 288 -1.49 21.68 25.18
C ARG A 288 -1.44 20.59 26.24
N PHE A 289 -0.27 20.08 26.51
CA PHE A 289 -0.07 19.02 27.48
C PHE A 289 0.93 19.46 28.55
N ASN A 290 0.50 19.39 29.83
CA ASN A 290 1.31 19.72 30.97
C ASN A 290 0.78 19.01 32.21
N GLY A 291 1.66 18.36 33.01
CA GLY A 291 1.29 17.74 34.29
C GLY A 291 0.17 16.72 34.18
N GLY A 292 0.11 15.94 33.09
CA GLY A 292 -0.98 14.99 32.85
C GLY A 292 -2.29 15.62 32.39
N VAL A 293 -2.36 16.95 32.22
CA VAL A 293 -3.55 17.64 31.76
C VAL A 293 -3.42 17.96 30.27
N LEU A 294 -4.44 17.60 29.52
CA LEU A 294 -4.66 17.98 28.12
C LEU A 294 -5.61 19.18 28.09
N LEU A 295 -5.21 20.25 27.46
CA LEU A 295 -5.97 21.49 27.35
C LEU A 295 -6.10 21.90 25.88
N LEU A 296 -7.31 22.20 25.47
CA LEU A 296 -7.65 22.73 24.15
C LEU A 296 -8.28 24.11 24.31
N HIS A 297 -7.67 25.12 23.70
CA HIS A 297 -8.25 26.46 23.58
C HIS A 297 -8.87 26.64 22.20
N THR A 298 -10.12 27.02 22.16
CA THR A 298 -10.85 27.34 20.91
C THR A 298 -11.56 28.68 21.06
N LYS A 299 -12.09 29.19 19.98
CA LYS A 299 -12.94 30.42 20.00
C LYS A 299 -14.20 30.24 20.83
N SER A 300 -14.71 29.01 20.96
CA SER A 300 -15.95 28.67 21.67
C SER A 300 -15.73 28.39 23.15
N GLY A 301 -14.50 28.23 23.61
CA GLY A 301 -14.16 27.96 24.99
C GLY A 301 -12.96 27.05 25.19
N ASP A 302 -12.70 26.74 26.45
CA ASP A 302 -11.60 25.90 26.89
C ASP A 302 -12.13 24.51 27.26
N TYR A 303 -11.48 23.48 26.74
CA TYR A 303 -11.80 22.08 27.00
C TYR A 303 -10.61 21.41 27.64
N ARG A 304 -10.87 20.65 28.71
CA ARG A 304 -9.84 20.07 29.54
C ARG A 304 -10.10 18.60 29.79
N SER A 305 -9.02 17.81 29.75
CA SER A 305 -9.05 16.38 30.12
C SER A 305 -7.81 16.04 30.90
N ARG A 306 -7.81 14.96 31.68
CA ARG A 306 -6.67 14.51 32.48
C ARG A 306 -6.38 13.05 32.19
N LEU A 307 -5.08 12.77 31.96
CA LEU A 307 -4.58 11.42 31.85
C LEU A 307 -4.28 10.87 33.24
N ASP A 308 -4.54 9.58 33.42
CA ASP A 308 -4.11 8.84 34.60
C ASP A 308 -2.62 8.48 34.44
N MET A 309 -1.76 9.26 35.08
CA MET A 309 -0.30 9.12 34.99
C MET A 309 0.29 9.28 36.40
N GLU A 310 1.17 8.35 36.79
CA GLU A 310 1.94 8.44 38.04
C GLU A 310 2.96 9.58 37.97
N ASP A 311 3.71 9.65 36.85
CA ASP A 311 4.63 10.73 36.53
C ASP A 311 4.20 11.45 35.28
N ALA A 312 4.22 12.78 35.28
CA ALA A 312 3.79 13.60 34.19
C ALA A 312 4.79 14.75 33.91
N PRO A 313 4.97 15.12 32.65
CA PRO A 313 5.91 16.17 32.27
C PRO A 313 5.48 17.51 32.89
N ARG A 314 6.46 18.24 33.45
CA ARG A 314 6.24 19.56 34.05
C ARG A 314 6.36 20.71 33.04
N GLN A 315 6.76 20.39 31.81
CA GLN A 315 6.87 21.37 30.72
C GLN A 315 5.60 21.32 29.85
N GLU A 316 5.10 22.49 29.49
CA GLU A 316 4.01 22.58 28.56
C GLU A 316 4.50 22.34 27.13
N ILE A 317 3.90 21.38 26.43
CA ILE A 317 4.17 21.09 25.02
C ILE A 317 2.86 21.09 24.22
N GLY A 318 2.91 21.68 23.03
CA GLY A 318 1.78 21.64 22.09
C GLY A 318 1.96 20.56 21.05
N PHE A 319 0.87 19.93 20.65
CA PHE A 319 0.88 19.00 19.50
C PHE A 319 -0.48 18.95 18.82
N ARG A 320 -0.50 18.47 17.58
CA ARG A 320 -1.74 18.25 16.84
C ARG A 320 -2.38 16.92 17.30
N ALA A 321 -3.66 16.97 17.71
CA ALA A 321 -4.37 15.82 18.23
C ALA A 321 -4.33 14.61 17.29
N SER A 322 -4.63 14.81 15.99
CA SER A 322 -4.64 13.74 15.01
C SER A 322 -3.27 13.04 14.86
N TYR A 323 -2.17 13.80 14.90
CA TYR A 323 -0.84 13.21 14.77
C TYR A 323 -0.45 12.34 15.97
N MET A 324 -0.85 12.78 17.17
CA MET A 324 -0.63 12.00 18.38
C MET A 324 -1.53 10.76 18.41
N LEU A 325 -2.80 10.89 17.98
CA LEU A 325 -3.72 9.75 17.85
C LEU A 325 -3.18 8.69 16.91
N ASP A 326 -2.72 9.07 15.72
CA ASP A 326 -2.15 8.14 14.76
C ASP A 326 -0.92 7.42 15.32
N GLY A 327 -0.03 8.16 16.01
CA GLY A 327 1.12 7.59 16.69
C GLY A 327 0.76 6.57 17.78
N LEU A 328 -0.26 6.85 18.59
CA LEU A 328 -0.75 5.93 19.62
C LEU A 328 -1.43 4.70 19.02
N GLN A 329 -2.19 4.87 17.95
CA GLN A 329 -2.94 3.79 17.29
C GLN A 329 -2.03 2.70 16.73
N GLN A 330 -0.80 3.00 16.30
CA GLN A 330 0.14 1.95 15.88
C GLN A 330 0.48 0.97 17.02
N PHE A 331 0.58 1.45 18.27
CA PHE A 331 0.83 0.61 19.45
C PHE A 331 -0.46 -0.09 19.92
N GLN A 332 -1.60 0.58 19.81
CA GLN A 332 -2.91 -0.03 20.06
C GLN A 332 -3.16 -1.22 19.12
N ALA A 333 -2.74 -1.13 17.86
CA ALA A 333 -2.82 -2.23 16.88
C ALA A 333 -1.93 -3.44 17.26
N LYS A 334 -0.91 -3.23 18.12
CA LYS A 334 -0.11 -4.30 18.75
C LYS A 334 -0.75 -4.87 20.01
N LYS A 335 -1.89 -4.33 20.45
CA LYS A 335 -2.58 -4.69 21.70
C LYS A 335 -1.73 -4.42 22.95
N LEU A 336 -0.92 -3.37 22.92
CA LEU A 336 -0.19 -2.91 24.08
C LEU A 336 -1.10 -2.05 24.96
N ASP A 337 -0.99 -2.19 26.28
CA ASP A 337 -1.71 -1.36 27.24
C ASP A 337 -1.03 -0.02 27.47
N THR A 338 0.30 -0.02 27.42
CA THR A 338 1.14 1.16 27.70
C THR A 338 2.21 1.36 26.64
N VAL A 339 2.69 2.60 26.53
CA VAL A 339 3.83 2.98 25.69
C VAL A 339 4.69 4.02 26.43
N SER A 340 6.00 4.01 26.19
CA SER A 340 6.90 5.05 26.67
C SER A 340 6.74 6.31 25.82
N MET A 341 6.45 7.44 26.46
CA MET A 341 6.44 8.76 25.86
C MET A 341 7.66 9.53 26.33
N GLN A 342 8.49 9.97 25.41
CA GLN A 342 9.74 10.68 25.68
C GLN A 342 9.65 12.12 25.17
N MET A 343 10.04 13.06 25.99
CA MET A 343 10.04 14.50 25.70
C MET A 343 11.29 15.15 26.30
N ASN A 344 11.77 16.21 25.67
CA ASN A 344 12.93 16.93 26.15
C ASN A 344 12.60 18.42 26.43
N THR A 345 12.23 19.17 25.42
CA THR A 345 11.86 20.58 25.49
C THR A 345 10.52 20.83 24.83
N PRO A 346 9.87 21.99 25.04
CA PRO A 346 8.63 22.36 24.38
C PRO A 346 8.69 22.39 22.85
N VAL A 347 9.89 22.42 22.28
CA VAL A 347 10.14 22.47 20.82
C VAL A 347 10.83 21.21 20.31
N SER A 348 11.11 20.24 21.16
CA SER A 348 11.68 18.95 20.76
C SER A 348 10.56 18.00 20.32
N PRO A 349 10.85 17.05 19.41
CA PRO A 349 9.88 16.01 19.03
C PRO A 349 9.42 15.21 20.25
N ILE A 350 8.17 14.79 20.23
CA ILE A 350 7.60 13.81 21.15
C ILE A 350 7.82 12.44 20.54
N ILE A 351 8.42 11.52 21.28
CA ILE A 351 8.63 10.14 20.86
C ILE A 351 7.71 9.22 21.64
N LEU A 352 7.01 8.37 20.94
CA LEU A 352 6.29 7.22 21.49
C LEU A 352 7.05 5.95 21.08
N THR A 353 7.41 5.10 22.02
CA THR A 353 8.15 3.87 21.71
C THR A 353 7.88 2.75 22.70
N ASP A 354 7.88 1.51 22.16
CA ASP A 354 7.93 0.28 22.94
C ASP A 354 9.31 -0.39 22.88
N GLN A 355 10.35 0.39 22.51
CA GLN A 355 11.75 -0.02 22.28
C GLN A 355 11.98 -0.77 20.96
N VAL A 356 10.93 -1.26 20.31
CA VAL A 356 10.98 -1.94 19.00
C VAL A 356 10.50 -1.00 17.90
N ASP A 357 9.32 -0.42 18.10
CA ASP A 357 8.69 0.49 17.16
C ASP A 357 8.71 1.92 17.73
N THR A 358 8.71 2.89 16.83
CA THR A 358 8.81 4.31 17.18
C THR A 358 7.82 5.13 16.38
N ALA A 359 7.09 6.01 17.06
CA ALA A 359 6.38 7.13 16.46
C ALA A 359 6.98 8.45 16.96
N LEU A 360 7.20 9.37 16.07
CA LEU A 360 7.66 10.72 16.37
C LEU A 360 6.57 11.71 15.92
N VAL A 361 6.27 12.66 16.80
CA VAL A 361 5.34 13.77 16.52
C VAL A 361 6.08 15.07 16.77
N LEU A 362 6.16 15.95 15.76
CA LEU A 362 6.71 17.28 15.95
C LEU A 362 5.79 18.12 16.83
N PRO A 363 6.35 18.92 17.75
CA PRO A 363 5.58 19.80 18.59
C PRO A 363 4.93 20.92 17.78
N PHE A 364 3.81 21.40 18.28
CA PHE A 364 3.19 22.61 17.79
C PHE A 364 3.79 23.79 18.56
N TYR A 365 4.28 24.79 17.83
CA TYR A 365 4.86 25.97 18.45
C TYR A 365 3.78 26.79 19.18
N LEU A 366 3.85 26.80 20.51
CA LEU A 366 2.96 27.60 21.35
C LEU A 366 3.53 29.01 21.48
N ASN A 367 2.88 30.02 20.87
CA ASN A 367 3.20 31.39 21.17
C ASN A 367 2.98 31.62 22.66
N ARG A 368 4.04 31.91 23.41
CA ARG A 368 3.86 32.48 24.73
C ARG A 368 3.17 33.83 24.50
N ALA A 369 1.90 33.92 24.91
CA ALA A 369 1.27 35.23 25.02
C ALA A 369 2.17 36.11 25.86
N ALA A 370 2.61 37.25 25.31
CA ALA A 370 3.38 38.26 25.99
C ALA A 370 2.58 38.86 27.13
#